data_22a5194bff9cd0bcecab68beb68c46b7
#
_entry.id   22a5194bff9cd0bcecab68beb68c46b7
#
_cell.length_a   1.000
_cell.length_b   1.000
_cell.length_c   1.000
_cell.angle_alpha   90.00
_cell.angle_beta   90.00
_cell.angle_gamma   90.00
#
_symmetry.space_group_name_H-M   'P 1'
#
loop_
_entity.id
_entity.type
_entity.pdbx_description
1 polymer ?
#
loop_
_entity_poly.entity_id
_entity_poly.type
_entity_poly.pdbx_seq_one_letter_code
_entity_poly.pdbx_strand_id
1 'polypeptide(L)'
;MNEAGKAAGPRPPGSVTCVGAGTMGAGIALAFALGGSAATMVARRQPTLDAAWRRIEASVGQLIAAGRLPGADREAVLGRIAGTTDLDETDLSADIVVESVAEDIAAKRGLYRAIEPRLGPSTILGTCTSSLSLAELGAGLARPERFIGYHWFNPPELVALVEIVPAGPTAAAVIDRAEAFSRAIGKQPVRVAADVPGFVANRLQYALIREAYHLVAAGVCSAADVDRVVTAGLGPRWAAIGPFLSMDLAGLDVHRAVAEQLFPRLSADGAVPPVLTALADEGALGVKSGRGLLGRYDEQQVREVVEWRARVLLMLDRLGR
;
A
#
# COMPACT_ATOMS: atom_id res chain seq x y z
N MET A 1 34.26 -27.94 -13.25
CA MET A 1 33.03 -27.28 -13.67
C MET A 1 32.77 -26.15 -12.67
N ASN A 2 32.89 -24.90 -13.10
CA ASN A 2 32.95 -23.70 -12.29
C ASN A 2 31.60 -23.37 -11.64
N GLU A 3 31.56 -23.30 -10.32
CA GLU A 3 30.50 -22.64 -9.54
C GLU A 3 30.72 -21.11 -9.47
N ALA A 4 31.07 -20.48 -10.55
CA ALA A 4 31.23 -19.04 -10.63
C ALA A 4 30.00 -18.42 -11.30
N GLY A 5 29.13 -17.72 -10.51
CA GLY A 5 28.16 -16.78 -11.08
C GLY A 5 26.69 -16.90 -10.65
N LYS A 6 26.37 -17.34 -9.44
CA LYS A 6 25.10 -16.92 -8.87
C LYS A 6 25.25 -15.44 -8.50
N ALA A 7 24.76 -14.55 -9.35
CA ALA A 7 24.60 -13.15 -8.99
C ALA A 7 23.90 -13.08 -7.63
N ALA A 8 24.53 -12.43 -6.65
CA ALA A 8 23.93 -12.22 -5.36
C ALA A 8 22.56 -11.55 -5.60
N GLY A 9 21.49 -12.14 -5.07
CA GLY A 9 20.14 -11.57 -5.19
C GLY A 9 20.09 -10.13 -4.66
N PRO A 10 19.05 -9.39 -4.98
CA PRO A 10 18.91 -8.01 -4.51
C PRO A 10 19.02 -7.97 -2.98
N ARG A 11 19.82 -7.03 -2.46
CA ARG A 11 19.99 -6.84 -1.01
C ARG A 11 18.94 -5.85 -0.50
N PRO A 12 18.38 -6.09 0.70
CA PRO A 12 17.51 -5.10 1.34
C PRO A 12 18.32 -3.82 1.65
N PRO A 13 17.66 -2.66 1.81
CA PRO A 13 18.33 -1.48 2.32
C PRO A 13 18.88 -1.78 3.71
N GLY A 14 20.04 -1.21 4.05
CA GLY A 14 20.61 -1.33 5.39
C GLY A 14 19.74 -0.65 6.42
N SER A 15 19.20 0.53 6.08
CA SER A 15 18.36 1.34 6.96
C SER A 15 17.22 2.03 6.21
N VAL A 16 16.10 2.19 6.93
CA VAL A 16 14.88 2.84 6.45
C VAL A 16 14.35 3.76 7.54
N THR A 17 13.95 4.97 7.19
CA THR A 17 13.24 5.87 8.12
C THR A 17 11.82 6.10 7.63
N CYS A 18 10.82 5.74 8.43
CA CYS A 18 9.40 5.96 8.17
C CYS A 18 8.94 7.22 8.90
N VAL A 19 8.76 8.32 8.19
CA VAL A 19 8.25 9.57 8.75
C VAL A 19 6.72 9.56 8.70
N GLY A 20 6.13 9.40 9.87
CA GLY A 20 4.71 9.11 10.08
C GLY A 20 4.54 7.68 10.59
N ALA A 21 4.21 7.52 11.89
CA ALA A 21 3.98 6.22 12.53
C ALA A 21 2.49 5.87 12.61
N GLY A 22 1.73 6.20 11.55
CA GLY A 22 0.35 5.76 11.38
C GLY A 22 0.25 4.28 10.99
N THR A 23 -0.92 3.86 10.51
CA THR A 23 -1.14 2.47 10.04
C THR A 23 -0.14 2.08 8.95
N MET A 24 0.07 2.96 7.96
CA MET A 24 1.00 2.70 6.87
C MET A 24 2.45 2.67 7.35
N GLY A 25 2.91 3.72 8.04
CA GLY A 25 4.32 3.79 8.47
C GLY A 25 4.74 2.67 9.42
N ALA A 26 3.86 2.26 10.35
CA ALA A 26 4.12 1.12 11.23
C ALA A 26 4.27 -0.20 10.44
N GLY A 27 3.34 -0.47 9.51
CA GLY A 27 3.39 -1.68 8.70
C GLY A 27 4.54 -1.68 7.69
N ILE A 28 4.93 -0.52 7.14
CA ILE A 28 6.10 -0.38 6.27
C ILE A 28 7.39 -0.66 7.07
N ALA A 29 7.53 -0.07 8.26
CA ALA A 29 8.67 -0.35 9.14
C ALA A 29 8.78 -1.84 9.47
N LEU A 30 7.65 -2.50 9.78
CA LEU A 30 7.62 -3.94 10.01
C LEU A 30 8.01 -4.72 8.74
N ALA A 31 7.50 -4.35 7.57
CA ALA A 31 7.84 -5.05 6.32
C ALA A 31 9.35 -5.01 6.03
N PHE A 32 10.00 -3.85 6.23
CA PHE A 32 11.45 -3.74 6.10
C PHE A 32 12.22 -4.52 7.17
N ALA A 33 11.74 -4.50 8.42
CA ALA A 33 12.37 -5.26 9.51
C ALA A 33 12.27 -6.78 9.29
N LEU A 34 11.16 -7.28 8.76
CA LEU A 34 10.99 -8.67 8.33
C LEU A 34 11.99 -9.04 7.22
N GLY A 35 12.26 -8.10 6.31
CA GLY A 35 13.26 -8.26 5.25
C GLY A 35 14.71 -8.09 5.71
N GLY A 36 14.95 -7.79 7.00
CA GLY A 36 16.29 -7.70 7.58
C GLY A 36 16.88 -6.29 7.69
N SER A 37 16.14 -5.25 7.29
CA SER A 37 16.56 -3.84 7.40
C SER A 37 16.38 -3.30 8.82
N ALA A 38 17.24 -2.36 9.24
CA ALA A 38 16.96 -1.51 10.38
C ALA A 38 15.89 -0.47 9.99
N ALA A 39 14.84 -0.30 10.80
CA ALA A 39 13.75 0.61 10.50
C ALA A 39 13.50 1.57 11.67
N THR A 40 13.44 2.87 11.40
CA THR A 40 13.10 3.89 12.39
C THR A 40 11.74 4.51 12.07
N MET A 41 10.82 4.46 13.03
CA MET A 41 9.54 5.17 12.93
C MET A 41 9.62 6.53 13.61
N VAL A 42 9.18 7.57 12.93
CA VAL A 42 9.08 8.91 13.48
C VAL A 42 7.62 9.31 13.63
N ALA A 43 7.19 9.62 14.85
CA ALA A 43 5.83 10.09 15.14
C ALA A 43 5.88 11.51 15.74
N ARG A 44 4.85 12.32 15.52
CA ARG A 44 4.76 13.65 16.16
C ARG A 44 4.43 13.59 17.65
N ARG A 45 3.90 12.47 18.16
CA ARG A 45 3.40 12.35 19.54
C ARG A 45 3.57 10.92 20.03
N GLN A 46 3.90 10.77 21.31
CA GLN A 46 4.06 9.48 21.96
C GLN A 46 2.85 8.53 21.82
N PRO A 47 1.58 8.98 22.00
CA PRO A 47 0.45 8.07 21.82
C PRO A 47 0.33 7.47 20.42
N THR A 48 0.80 8.19 19.38
CA THR A 48 0.85 7.66 18.01
C THR A 48 1.90 6.57 17.88
N LEU A 49 3.05 6.78 18.49
CA LEU A 49 4.14 5.80 18.52
C LEU A 49 3.74 4.54 19.30
N ASP A 50 3.10 4.71 20.46
CA ASP A 50 2.59 3.59 21.26
C ASP A 50 1.53 2.77 20.48
N ALA A 51 0.67 3.46 19.73
CA ALA A 51 -0.30 2.77 18.88
C ALA A 51 0.38 2.03 17.71
N ALA A 52 1.49 2.57 17.16
CA ALA A 52 2.28 1.89 16.14
C ALA A 52 2.89 0.59 16.68
N TRP A 53 3.49 0.64 17.87
CA TRP A 53 4.04 -0.54 18.52
C TRP A 53 3.00 -1.62 18.77
N ARG A 54 1.82 -1.26 19.30
CA ARG A 54 0.73 -2.24 19.47
C ARG A 54 0.31 -2.91 18.17
N ARG A 55 0.27 -2.16 17.05
CA ARG A 55 -0.03 -2.73 15.73
C ARG A 55 1.06 -3.70 15.27
N ILE A 56 2.33 -3.31 15.40
CA ILE A 56 3.46 -4.15 15.04
C ILE A 56 3.44 -5.46 15.82
N GLU A 57 3.25 -5.40 17.14
CA GLU A 57 3.18 -6.60 17.99
C GLU A 57 2.02 -7.52 17.58
N ALA A 58 0.84 -6.94 17.31
CA ALA A 58 -0.31 -7.70 16.84
C ALA A 58 -0.03 -8.38 15.49
N SER A 59 0.56 -7.64 14.52
CA SER A 59 0.92 -8.19 13.20
C SER A 59 1.98 -9.30 13.33
N VAL A 60 3.00 -9.11 14.15
CA VAL A 60 4.02 -10.15 14.43
C VAL A 60 3.38 -11.40 15.03
N GLY A 61 2.46 -11.24 15.98
CA GLY A 61 1.69 -12.35 16.55
C GLY A 61 0.88 -13.11 15.48
N GLN A 62 0.23 -12.40 14.58
CA GLN A 62 -0.50 -13.01 13.46
C GLN A 62 0.42 -13.76 12.47
N LEU A 63 1.59 -13.20 12.17
CA LEU A 63 2.60 -13.86 11.32
C LEU A 63 3.12 -15.15 11.95
N ILE A 64 3.36 -15.16 13.26
CA ILE A 64 3.78 -16.37 14.00
C ILE A 64 2.66 -17.40 13.99
N ALA A 65 1.43 -17.01 14.34
CA ALA A 65 0.28 -17.92 14.35
C ALA A 65 -0.01 -18.55 12.97
N ALA A 66 0.30 -17.81 11.90
CA ALA A 66 0.17 -18.29 10.53
C ALA A 66 1.39 -19.11 10.04
N GLY A 67 2.44 -19.28 10.85
CA GLY A 67 3.68 -19.96 10.48
C GLY A 67 4.50 -19.23 9.41
N ARG A 68 4.37 -17.89 9.33
CA ARG A 68 5.11 -17.02 8.40
C ARG A 68 6.36 -16.41 9.03
N LEU A 69 6.41 -16.40 10.34
CA LEU A 69 7.57 -16.00 11.14
C LEU A 69 7.79 -17.06 12.21
N PRO A 70 8.97 -17.67 12.32
CA PRO A 70 9.31 -18.52 13.45
C PRO A 70 9.23 -17.72 14.76
N GLY A 71 8.65 -18.29 15.79
CA GLY A 71 8.53 -17.61 17.09
C GLY A 71 9.88 -17.16 17.66
N ALA A 72 10.96 -17.93 17.40
CA ALA A 72 12.33 -17.60 17.79
C ALA A 72 12.86 -16.30 17.14
N ASP A 73 12.33 -15.92 15.99
CA ASP A 73 12.77 -14.72 15.25
C ASP A 73 12.06 -13.45 15.69
N ARG A 74 11.05 -13.54 16.56
CA ARG A 74 10.25 -12.40 17.04
C ARG A 74 11.11 -11.26 17.57
N GLU A 75 11.99 -11.56 18.51
CA GLU A 75 12.85 -10.55 19.14
C GLU A 75 13.84 -9.94 18.15
N ALA A 76 14.37 -10.74 17.24
CA ALA A 76 15.25 -10.26 16.20
C ALA A 76 14.56 -9.28 15.24
N VAL A 77 13.31 -9.55 14.86
CA VAL A 77 12.50 -8.64 14.02
C VAL A 77 12.17 -7.35 14.76
N LEU A 78 11.65 -7.45 15.99
CA LEU A 78 11.29 -6.28 16.80
C LEU A 78 12.54 -5.43 17.15
N GLY A 79 13.67 -6.05 17.40
CA GLY A 79 14.95 -5.37 17.68
C GLY A 79 15.52 -4.58 16.50
N ARG A 80 15.05 -4.81 15.27
CA ARG A 80 15.38 -3.98 14.10
C ARG A 80 14.56 -2.71 13.99
N ILE A 81 13.50 -2.56 14.79
CA ILE A 81 12.61 -1.43 14.72
C ILE A 81 12.89 -0.48 15.88
N ALA A 82 13.16 0.77 15.57
CA ALA A 82 13.24 1.86 16.54
C ALA A 82 12.06 2.81 16.36
N GLY A 83 11.75 3.58 17.40
CA GLY A 83 10.70 4.59 17.33
C GLY A 83 11.09 5.84 18.11
N THR A 84 10.80 7.01 17.56
CA THR A 84 11.07 8.29 18.18
C THR A 84 9.98 9.31 17.91
N THR A 85 9.84 10.28 18.77
CA THR A 85 9.02 11.47 18.54
C THR A 85 9.85 12.69 18.15
N ASP A 86 11.16 12.53 18.08
CA ASP A 86 12.10 13.58 17.74
C ASP A 86 12.60 13.42 16.30
N LEU A 87 12.01 14.23 15.40
CA LEU A 87 12.45 14.26 14.01
C LEU A 87 13.83 14.93 13.87
N ASP A 88 14.16 15.88 14.73
CA ASP A 88 15.39 16.67 14.60
C ASP A 88 16.63 15.85 14.98
N GLU A 89 16.49 14.93 15.94
CA GLU A 89 17.55 14.00 16.34
C GLU A 89 17.57 12.71 15.49
N THR A 90 16.61 12.54 14.57
CA THR A 90 16.54 11.35 13.73
C THR A 90 17.59 11.38 12.62
N ASP A 91 18.33 10.29 12.45
CA ASP A 91 19.20 10.11 11.28
C ASP A 91 18.34 9.89 10.02
N LEU A 92 18.44 10.85 9.09
CA LEU A 92 17.78 10.82 7.80
C LEU A 92 18.72 10.44 6.65
N SER A 93 19.94 9.99 6.95
CA SER A 93 20.90 9.49 5.95
C SER A 93 20.63 8.03 5.53
N ALA A 94 19.52 7.44 5.99
CA ALA A 94 19.05 6.10 5.62
C ALA A 94 19.03 5.87 4.10
N ASP A 95 19.08 4.62 3.64
CA ASP A 95 18.99 4.29 2.22
C ASP A 95 17.69 4.79 1.58
N ILE A 96 16.61 4.77 2.36
CA ILE A 96 15.32 5.30 1.95
C ILE A 96 14.59 5.93 3.14
N VAL A 97 14.04 7.12 2.93
CA VAL A 97 13.08 7.76 3.81
C VAL A 97 11.70 7.65 3.19
N VAL A 98 10.77 7.02 3.89
CA VAL A 98 9.39 6.82 3.43
C VAL A 98 8.46 7.73 4.23
N GLU A 99 7.84 8.69 3.55
CA GLU A 99 6.87 9.59 4.16
C GLU A 99 5.46 8.98 4.10
N SER A 100 4.77 8.92 5.24
CA SER A 100 3.41 8.42 5.41
C SER A 100 2.59 9.26 6.39
N VAL A 101 2.74 10.59 6.32
CA VAL A 101 1.95 11.54 7.11
C VAL A 101 0.56 11.76 6.48
N ALA A 102 -0.25 12.64 7.08
CA ALA A 102 -1.60 12.96 6.58
C ALA A 102 -1.59 13.36 5.10
N GLU A 103 -2.65 13.00 4.38
CA GLU A 103 -2.80 13.25 2.94
C GLU A 103 -3.19 14.72 2.70
N ASP A 104 -2.24 15.60 3.01
CA ASP A 104 -2.34 17.05 2.85
C ASP A 104 -1.07 17.58 2.19
N ILE A 105 -1.24 18.27 1.07
CA ILE A 105 -0.12 18.73 0.23
C ILE A 105 0.77 19.75 0.95
N ALA A 106 0.18 20.64 1.74
CA ALA A 106 0.92 21.68 2.46
C ALA A 106 1.76 21.06 3.58
N ALA A 107 1.18 20.11 4.32
CA ALA A 107 1.85 19.36 5.38
C ALA A 107 3.03 18.57 4.82
N LYS A 108 2.82 17.81 3.71
CA LYS A 108 3.87 17.01 3.07
C LYS A 108 4.99 17.90 2.52
N ARG A 109 4.67 18.98 1.81
CA ARG A 109 5.69 19.93 1.30
C ARG A 109 6.44 20.66 2.43
N GLY A 110 5.73 20.99 3.53
CA GLY A 110 6.37 21.53 4.74
C GLY A 110 7.38 20.58 5.34
N LEU A 111 7.00 19.30 5.47
CA LEU A 111 7.88 18.24 5.92
C LEU A 111 9.10 18.06 5.00
N TYR A 112 8.89 18.01 3.67
CA TYR A 112 10.00 17.81 2.72
C TYR A 112 11.04 18.93 2.82
N ARG A 113 10.61 20.19 2.93
CA ARG A 113 11.55 21.32 3.16
C ARG A 113 12.36 21.17 4.44
N ALA A 114 11.78 20.61 5.49
CA ALA A 114 12.47 20.40 6.76
C ALA A 114 13.47 19.23 6.70
N ILE A 115 13.12 18.14 6.03
CA ILE A 115 13.95 16.92 6.04
C ILE A 115 14.96 16.86 4.90
N GLU A 116 14.67 17.44 3.73
CA GLU A 116 15.52 17.30 2.54
C GLU A 116 16.99 17.72 2.77
N PRO A 117 17.31 18.84 3.48
CA PRO A 117 18.69 19.23 3.74
C PRO A 117 19.48 18.22 4.57
N ARG A 118 18.79 17.33 5.28
CA ARG A 118 19.35 16.33 6.18
C ARG A 118 19.45 14.94 5.58
N LEU A 119 18.84 14.73 4.38
CA LEU A 119 18.92 13.47 3.68
C LEU A 119 20.35 13.21 3.18
N GLY A 120 20.82 11.98 3.33
CA GLY A 120 22.10 11.55 2.77
C GLY A 120 22.19 11.75 1.24
N PRO A 121 23.37 11.78 0.66
CA PRO A 121 23.57 12.08 -0.77
C PRO A 121 22.88 11.06 -1.69
N SER A 122 22.72 9.83 -1.24
CA SER A 122 22.09 8.73 -2.00
C SER A 122 20.72 8.32 -1.44
N THR A 123 20.20 8.98 -0.41
CA THR A 123 18.91 8.65 0.21
C THR A 123 17.76 8.86 -0.79
N ILE A 124 16.93 7.84 -0.97
CA ILE A 124 15.67 7.95 -1.71
C ILE A 124 14.63 8.59 -0.81
N LEU A 125 13.91 9.58 -1.31
CA LEU A 125 12.71 10.14 -0.66
C LEU A 125 11.47 9.57 -1.31
N GLY A 126 10.77 8.67 -0.62
CA GLY A 126 9.53 8.05 -1.09
C GLY A 126 8.31 8.62 -0.35
N THR A 127 7.25 8.91 -1.08
CA THR A 127 5.94 9.28 -0.49
C THR A 127 4.92 8.18 -0.67
N CYS A 128 4.15 7.89 0.39
CA CYS A 128 3.03 6.95 0.36
C CYS A 128 1.70 7.60 -0.07
N THR A 129 1.73 8.77 -0.72
CA THR A 129 0.49 9.38 -1.22
C THR A 129 -0.25 8.43 -2.15
N SER A 130 -1.58 8.43 -2.06
CA SER A 130 -2.45 7.64 -2.94
C SER A 130 -3.14 8.49 -4.00
N SER A 131 -3.19 9.82 -3.82
CA SER A 131 -4.04 10.69 -4.62
C SER A 131 -3.43 12.02 -5.01
N LEU A 132 -2.41 12.51 -4.27
CA LEU A 132 -1.78 13.80 -4.53
C LEU A 132 -0.80 13.71 -5.70
N SER A 133 -0.73 14.76 -6.51
CA SER A 133 0.24 14.87 -7.60
C SER A 133 1.67 14.84 -7.08
N LEU A 134 2.47 13.92 -7.59
CA LEU A 134 3.89 13.83 -7.25
C LEU A 134 4.67 15.03 -7.77
N ALA A 135 4.27 15.56 -8.93
CA ALA A 135 4.87 16.78 -9.49
C ALA A 135 4.66 17.96 -8.56
N GLU A 136 3.44 18.14 -8.00
CA GLU A 136 3.18 19.20 -7.04
C GLU A 136 3.89 18.96 -5.71
N LEU A 137 3.94 17.74 -5.21
CA LEU A 137 4.64 17.39 -3.99
C LEU A 137 6.15 17.63 -4.10
N GLY A 138 6.74 17.26 -5.23
CA GLY A 138 8.16 17.44 -5.53
C GLY A 138 8.56 18.86 -5.90
N ALA A 139 7.59 19.74 -6.17
CA ALA A 139 7.88 21.12 -6.54
C ALA A 139 8.56 21.86 -5.36
N GLY A 140 9.78 22.31 -5.61
CA GLY A 140 10.60 23.01 -4.61
C GLY A 140 11.59 22.13 -3.87
N LEU A 141 11.70 20.85 -4.18
CA LEU A 141 12.82 20.02 -3.76
C LEU A 141 14.09 20.49 -4.48
N ALA A 142 15.19 20.57 -3.75
CA ALA A 142 16.50 20.91 -4.32
C ALA A 142 17.08 19.75 -5.13
N ARG A 143 16.70 18.51 -4.78
CA ARG A 143 17.17 17.28 -5.43
C ARG A 143 16.00 16.38 -5.81
N PRO A 144 15.13 16.82 -6.75
CA PRO A 144 13.93 16.08 -7.14
C PRO A 144 14.24 14.76 -7.86
N GLU A 145 15.47 14.56 -8.35
CA GLU A 145 15.90 13.33 -9.02
C GLU A 145 15.87 12.10 -8.11
N ARG A 146 15.79 12.28 -6.78
CA ARG A 146 15.71 11.19 -5.79
C ARG A 146 14.33 11.02 -5.16
N PHE A 147 13.34 11.80 -5.62
CA PHE A 147 11.96 11.74 -5.11
C PHE A 147 11.11 10.81 -5.96
N ILE A 148 10.32 9.93 -5.30
CA ILE A 148 9.42 8.97 -5.92
C ILE A 148 8.09 8.87 -5.21
N GLY A 149 7.03 8.52 -5.92
CA GLY A 149 5.89 7.85 -5.35
C GLY A 149 6.28 6.43 -4.97
N TYR A 150 6.13 6.08 -3.71
CA TYR A 150 6.41 4.75 -3.19
C TYR A 150 5.14 4.25 -2.52
N HIS A 151 4.21 3.80 -3.36
CA HIS A 151 2.83 3.58 -2.98
C HIS A 151 2.62 2.15 -2.47
N TRP A 152 2.32 2.04 -1.18
CA TRP A 152 2.08 0.80 -0.46
C TRP A 152 0.59 0.60 -0.20
N PHE A 153 0.18 -0.65 -0.02
CA PHE A 153 -1.20 -1.04 0.21
C PHE A 153 -1.42 -1.59 1.61
N ASN A 154 -2.56 -1.26 2.21
CA ASN A 154 -2.90 -1.67 3.59
C ASN A 154 -3.46 -3.11 3.65
N PRO A 155 -2.91 -4.00 4.49
CA PRO A 155 -1.77 -3.84 5.40
C PRO A 155 -0.42 -3.98 4.70
N PRO A 156 0.52 -3.02 4.90
CA PRO A 156 1.78 -3.02 4.13
C PRO A 156 2.66 -4.24 4.36
N GLU A 157 2.64 -4.82 5.54
CA GLU A 157 3.41 -6.02 5.88
C GLU A 157 2.88 -7.27 5.18
N LEU A 158 1.58 -7.30 4.80
CA LEU A 158 0.93 -8.47 4.19
C LEU A 158 0.75 -8.35 2.69
N VAL A 159 0.44 -7.15 2.17
CA VAL A 159 0.22 -6.95 0.74
C VAL A 159 1.56 -6.89 0.02
N ALA A 160 1.73 -7.73 -0.99
CA ALA A 160 2.98 -7.81 -1.73
C ALA A 160 3.21 -6.62 -2.67
N LEU A 161 2.15 -6.04 -3.23
CA LEU A 161 2.22 -4.96 -4.22
C LEU A 161 2.83 -3.67 -3.64
N VAL A 162 3.78 -3.09 -4.39
CA VAL A 162 4.27 -1.72 -4.21
C VAL A 162 4.35 -1.06 -5.58
N GLU A 163 3.69 0.06 -5.78
CA GLU A 163 3.84 0.85 -7.00
C GLU A 163 4.98 1.87 -6.83
N ILE A 164 5.89 1.90 -7.79
CA ILE A 164 7.01 2.85 -7.85
C ILE A 164 6.75 3.82 -9.01
N VAL A 165 6.53 5.08 -8.67
CA VAL A 165 6.06 6.10 -9.59
C VAL A 165 7.08 7.22 -9.69
N PRO A 166 7.61 7.55 -10.90
CA PRO A 166 8.49 8.69 -11.05
C PRO A 166 7.73 10.01 -10.85
N ALA A 167 8.36 10.98 -10.22
CA ALA A 167 7.84 12.33 -10.03
C ALA A 167 8.39 13.32 -11.08
N GLY A 168 8.42 12.93 -12.33
CA GLY A 168 8.97 13.72 -13.44
C GLY A 168 10.50 13.65 -13.50
N PRO A 169 11.26 14.44 -12.72
CA PRO A 169 12.73 14.46 -12.81
C PRO A 169 13.43 13.28 -12.13
N THR A 170 12.68 12.30 -11.61
CA THR A 170 13.25 11.12 -10.93
C THR A 170 14.29 10.41 -11.80
N ALA A 171 15.47 10.15 -11.25
CA ALA A 171 16.53 9.42 -11.93
C ALA A 171 16.19 7.93 -12.07
N ALA A 172 16.49 7.34 -13.23
CA ALA A 172 16.24 5.90 -13.46
C ALA A 172 16.89 5.00 -12.41
N ALA A 173 18.12 5.32 -12.00
CA ALA A 173 18.84 4.57 -10.97
C ALA A 173 18.14 4.58 -9.60
N VAL A 174 17.35 5.62 -9.29
CA VAL A 174 16.54 5.69 -8.06
C VAL A 174 15.38 4.73 -8.13
N ILE A 175 14.70 4.66 -9.28
CA ILE A 175 13.63 3.68 -9.53
C ILE A 175 14.18 2.26 -9.42
N ASP A 176 15.30 1.97 -10.10
CA ASP A 176 15.93 0.65 -10.08
C ASP A 176 16.32 0.21 -8.65
N ARG A 177 16.85 1.13 -7.84
CA ARG A 177 17.17 0.85 -6.43
C ARG A 177 15.92 0.61 -5.60
N ALA A 178 14.88 1.42 -5.75
CA ALA A 178 13.63 1.24 -5.02
C ALA A 178 12.97 -0.11 -5.35
N GLU A 179 13.00 -0.53 -6.63
CA GLU A 179 12.58 -1.87 -7.04
C GLU A 179 13.42 -2.96 -6.39
N ALA A 180 14.74 -2.83 -6.42
CA ALA A 180 15.65 -3.81 -5.82
C ALA A 180 15.39 -3.94 -4.31
N PHE A 181 15.23 -2.84 -3.59
CA PHE A 181 14.88 -2.83 -2.17
C PHE A 181 13.54 -3.52 -1.90
N SER A 182 12.52 -3.21 -2.70
CA SER A 182 11.21 -3.84 -2.57
C SER A 182 11.27 -5.36 -2.78
N ARG A 183 11.95 -5.82 -3.83
CA ARG A 183 12.11 -7.26 -4.12
C ARG A 183 12.89 -7.97 -3.02
N ALA A 184 13.93 -7.35 -2.47
CA ALA A 184 14.76 -7.92 -1.43
C ALA A 184 14.00 -8.20 -0.12
N ILE A 185 12.94 -7.45 0.15
CA ILE A 185 12.07 -7.67 1.32
C ILE A 185 10.80 -8.46 0.97
N GLY A 186 10.78 -9.16 -0.16
CA GLY A 186 9.68 -10.03 -0.58
C GLY A 186 8.47 -9.30 -1.19
N LYS A 187 8.60 -8.00 -1.55
CA LYS A 187 7.54 -7.28 -2.25
C LYS A 187 7.60 -7.50 -3.76
N GLN A 188 6.48 -7.25 -4.42
CA GLN A 188 6.33 -7.28 -5.87
C GLN A 188 6.18 -5.83 -6.38
N PRO A 189 7.30 -5.15 -6.69
CA PRO A 189 7.23 -3.79 -7.18
C PRO A 189 6.71 -3.76 -8.61
N VAL A 190 5.85 -2.78 -8.87
CA VAL A 190 5.36 -2.44 -10.20
C VAL A 190 5.82 -1.03 -10.54
N ARG A 191 6.58 -0.89 -11.63
CA ARG A 191 6.97 0.41 -12.15
C ARG A 191 5.80 1.03 -12.90
N VAL A 192 5.34 2.20 -12.44
CA VAL A 192 4.34 3.01 -13.11
C VAL A 192 5.05 4.05 -13.97
N ALA A 193 4.68 4.15 -15.24
CA ALA A 193 5.43 4.98 -16.20
C ALA A 193 5.19 6.48 -16.03
N ALA A 194 4.07 6.88 -15.42
CA ALA A 194 3.67 8.28 -15.31
C ALA A 194 2.89 8.55 -14.02
N ASP A 195 3.04 9.78 -13.49
CA ASP A 195 2.22 10.30 -12.39
C ASP A 195 0.81 10.59 -12.92
N VAL A 196 -0.12 9.69 -12.61
CA VAL A 196 -1.56 9.86 -12.89
C VAL A 196 -2.34 9.71 -11.59
N PRO A 197 -3.39 10.51 -11.35
CA PRO A 197 -4.19 10.42 -10.13
C PRO A 197 -4.67 9.00 -9.84
N GLY A 198 -4.32 8.45 -8.66
CA GLY A 198 -4.67 7.09 -8.24
C GLY A 198 -3.80 6.00 -8.84
N PHE A 199 -2.75 6.32 -9.58
CA PHE A 199 -1.80 5.40 -10.21
C PHE A 199 -2.50 4.25 -10.97
N VAL A 200 -2.09 3.00 -10.84
CA VAL A 200 -2.72 1.87 -11.54
C VAL A 200 -3.74 1.16 -10.65
N ALA A 201 -3.33 0.74 -9.46
CA ALA A 201 -4.17 -0.11 -8.62
C ALA A 201 -5.43 0.61 -8.11
N ASN A 202 -5.30 1.86 -7.63
CA ASN A 202 -6.47 2.63 -7.22
C ASN A 202 -7.41 2.93 -8.39
N ARG A 203 -6.87 3.21 -9.57
CA ARG A 203 -7.72 3.44 -10.76
C ARG A 203 -8.54 2.20 -11.11
N LEU A 204 -7.92 1.01 -11.11
CA LEU A 204 -8.63 -0.25 -11.36
C LEU A 204 -9.67 -0.54 -10.26
N GLN A 205 -9.29 -0.35 -8.99
CA GLN A 205 -10.18 -0.53 -7.86
C GLN A 205 -11.39 0.41 -7.91
N TYR A 206 -11.16 1.70 -8.16
CA TYR A 206 -12.25 2.69 -8.21
C TYR A 206 -13.11 2.57 -9.48
N ALA A 207 -12.58 2.06 -10.59
CA ALA A 207 -13.41 1.71 -11.75
C ALA A 207 -14.42 0.61 -11.39
N LEU A 208 -13.99 -0.45 -10.69
CA LEU A 208 -14.87 -1.49 -10.19
C LEU A 208 -15.86 -0.96 -9.14
N ILE A 209 -15.40 -0.16 -8.19
CA ILE A 209 -16.25 0.43 -7.14
C ILE A 209 -17.32 1.35 -7.74
N ARG A 210 -16.99 2.15 -8.76
CA ARG A 210 -17.97 3.00 -9.46
C ARG A 210 -19.09 2.17 -10.05
N GLU A 211 -18.78 1.08 -10.73
CA GLU A 211 -19.77 0.17 -11.28
C GLU A 211 -20.57 -0.53 -10.16
N ALA A 212 -19.93 -0.92 -9.07
CA ALA A 212 -20.60 -1.49 -7.91
C ALA A 212 -21.67 -0.56 -7.32
N TYR A 213 -21.35 0.72 -7.14
CA TYR A 213 -22.34 1.72 -6.68
C TYR A 213 -23.48 1.89 -7.68
N HIS A 214 -23.17 1.89 -8.98
CA HIS A 214 -24.19 2.00 -10.03
C HIS A 214 -25.19 0.84 -9.97
N LEU A 215 -24.70 -0.39 -9.88
CA LEU A 215 -25.54 -1.59 -9.82
C LEU A 215 -26.44 -1.60 -8.57
N VAL A 216 -25.92 -1.21 -7.43
CA VAL A 216 -26.69 -1.10 -6.18
C VAL A 216 -27.75 0.01 -6.29
N ALA A 217 -27.38 1.19 -6.78
CA ALA A 217 -28.31 2.31 -6.95
C ALA A 217 -29.43 2.00 -7.95
N ALA A 218 -29.15 1.23 -9.00
CA ALA A 218 -30.11 0.75 -9.98
C ALA A 218 -30.99 -0.40 -9.46
N GLY A 219 -30.78 -0.90 -8.23
CA GLY A 219 -31.54 -2.00 -7.64
C GLY A 219 -31.27 -3.36 -8.27
N VAL A 220 -30.15 -3.53 -9.00
CA VAL A 220 -29.77 -4.79 -9.63
C VAL A 220 -29.39 -5.82 -8.57
N CYS A 221 -28.70 -5.40 -7.51
CA CYS A 221 -28.31 -6.27 -6.40
C CYS A 221 -28.07 -5.44 -5.13
N SER A 222 -27.91 -6.12 -3.98
CA SER A 222 -27.51 -5.47 -2.74
C SER A 222 -25.97 -5.24 -2.68
N ALA A 223 -25.52 -4.32 -1.80
CA ALA A 223 -24.09 -4.13 -1.55
C ALA A 223 -23.40 -5.43 -1.05
N ALA A 224 -24.10 -6.22 -0.22
CA ALA A 224 -23.61 -7.52 0.24
C ALA A 224 -23.48 -8.55 -0.89
N ASP A 225 -24.34 -8.49 -1.92
CA ASP A 225 -24.23 -9.35 -3.09
C ASP A 225 -23.05 -8.95 -3.97
N VAL A 226 -22.77 -7.64 -4.13
CA VAL A 226 -21.55 -7.16 -4.81
C VAL A 226 -20.30 -7.72 -4.13
N ASP A 227 -20.20 -7.60 -2.81
CA ASP A 227 -19.07 -8.15 -2.05
C ASP A 227 -18.92 -9.66 -2.28
N ARG A 228 -20.05 -10.39 -2.29
CA ARG A 228 -20.05 -11.83 -2.53
C ARG A 228 -19.59 -12.19 -3.95
N VAL A 229 -20.03 -11.46 -4.97
CA VAL A 229 -19.60 -11.65 -6.36
C VAL A 229 -18.09 -11.42 -6.50
N VAL A 230 -17.57 -10.35 -5.87
CA VAL A 230 -16.15 -10.05 -5.93
C VAL A 230 -15.32 -11.09 -5.18
N THR A 231 -15.68 -11.42 -3.95
CA THR A 231 -14.88 -12.32 -3.10
C THR A 231 -14.97 -13.78 -3.50
N ALA A 232 -16.10 -14.23 -4.07
CA ALA A 232 -16.27 -15.62 -4.50
C ALA A 232 -15.95 -15.83 -6.00
N GLY A 233 -15.99 -14.80 -6.81
CA GLY A 233 -15.86 -14.89 -8.28
C GLY A 233 -14.61 -14.22 -8.84
N LEU A 234 -14.58 -12.89 -8.82
CA LEU A 234 -13.52 -12.12 -9.48
C LEU A 234 -12.18 -12.21 -8.72
N GLY A 235 -12.21 -12.02 -7.41
CA GLY A 235 -11.01 -11.97 -6.56
C GLY A 235 -10.15 -13.21 -6.67
N PRO A 236 -10.68 -14.44 -6.46
CA PRO A 236 -9.91 -15.68 -6.58
C PRO A 236 -9.33 -15.90 -7.99
N ARG A 237 -10.07 -15.54 -9.04
CA ARG A 237 -9.59 -15.67 -10.42
C ARG A 237 -8.42 -14.71 -10.67
N TRP A 238 -8.53 -13.47 -10.24
CA TRP A 238 -7.47 -12.46 -10.43
C TRP A 238 -6.29 -12.64 -9.48
N ALA A 239 -6.50 -13.27 -8.33
CA ALA A 239 -5.40 -13.71 -7.49
C ALA A 239 -4.58 -14.84 -8.14
N ALA A 240 -5.21 -15.65 -8.99
CA ALA A 240 -4.54 -16.72 -9.73
C ALA A 240 -3.77 -16.19 -10.94
N ILE A 241 -4.44 -15.39 -11.78
CA ILE A 241 -3.87 -14.78 -12.99
C ILE A 241 -4.45 -13.37 -13.18
N GLY A 242 -3.66 -12.46 -13.74
CA GLY A 242 -4.12 -11.10 -14.02
C GLY A 242 -5.21 -11.05 -15.10
N PRO A 243 -5.93 -9.91 -15.22
CA PRO A 243 -7.06 -9.79 -16.15
C PRO A 243 -6.66 -10.02 -17.62
N PHE A 244 -5.52 -9.52 -18.08
CA PHE A 244 -5.11 -9.69 -19.48
C PHE A 244 -4.78 -11.14 -19.83
N LEU A 245 -4.02 -11.84 -18.98
CA LEU A 245 -3.76 -13.26 -19.20
C LEU A 245 -5.05 -14.10 -19.15
N SER A 246 -6.00 -13.70 -18.29
CA SER A 246 -7.33 -14.32 -18.27
C SER A 246 -8.09 -14.16 -19.59
N MET A 247 -7.94 -13.00 -20.25
CA MET A 247 -8.52 -12.72 -21.57
C MET A 247 -7.84 -13.54 -22.66
N ASP A 248 -6.51 -13.63 -22.65
CA ASP A 248 -5.76 -14.45 -23.61
C ASP A 248 -6.15 -15.91 -23.54
N LEU A 249 -6.35 -16.45 -22.34
CA LEU A 249 -6.78 -17.84 -22.13
C LEU A 249 -8.21 -18.11 -22.61
N ALA A 250 -9.10 -17.11 -22.56
CA ALA A 250 -10.50 -17.27 -22.99
C ALA A 250 -10.70 -16.98 -24.49
N GLY A 251 -9.75 -16.33 -25.14
CA GLY A 251 -9.82 -15.92 -26.55
C GLY A 251 -10.21 -14.45 -26.72
N LEU A 252 -9.39 -13.71 -27.46
CA LEU A 252 -9.57 -12.26 -27.69
C LEU A 252 -10.78 -11.95 -28.57
N ASP A 253 -11.19 -12.86 -29.45
CA ASP A 253 -12.40 -12.75 -30.26
C ASP A 253 -13.67 -12.75 -29.38
N VAL A 254 -13.73 -13.63 -28.40
CA VAL A 254 -14.81 -13.68 -27.39
C VAL A 254 -14.82 -12.38 -26.57
N HIS A 255 -13.65 -11.95 -26.09
CA HIS A 255 -13.56 -10.73 -25.28
C HIS A 255 -13.93 -9.48 -26.07
N ARG A 256 -13.58 -9.39 -27.37
CA ARG A 256 -14.00 -8.29 -28.22
C ARG A 256 -15.53 -8.23 -28.31
N ALA A 257 -16.18 -9.34 -28.58
CA ALA A 257 -17.65 -9.40 -28.70
C ALA A 257 -18.34 -9.00 -27.38
N VAL A 258 -17.79 -9.42 -26.23
CA VAL A 258 -18.31 -9.04 -24.90
C VAL A 258 -18.07 -7.55 -24.64
N ALA A 259 -16.88 -7.02 -24.95
CA ALA A 259 -16.54 -5.62 -24.71
C ALA A 259 -17.39 -4.66 -25.57
N GLU A 260 -17.67 -5.00 -26.83
CA GLU A 260 -18.57 -4.25 -27.73
C GLU A 260 -19.97 -4.10 -27.14
N GLN A 261 -20.44 -5.08 -26.36
CA GLN A 261 -21.74 -5.03 -25.72
C GLN A 261 -21.72 -4.36 -24.34
N LEU A 262 -20.69 -4.60 -23.52
CA LEU A 262 -20.68 -4.18 -22.12
C LEU A 262 -20.15 -2.77 -21.95
N PHE A 263 -19.05 -2.37 -22.61
CA PHE A 263 -18.42 -1.06 -22.38
C PHE A 263 -19.36 0.14 -22.55
N PRO A 264 -20.27 0.15 -23.56
CA PRO A 264 -21.22 1.26 -23.68
C PRO A 264 -22.31 1.29 -22.58
N ARG A 265 -22.40 0.25 -21.76
CA ARG A 265 -23.43 0.09 -20.72
C ARG A 265 -22.89 0.21 -19.30
N LEU A 266 -21.56 0.21 -19.15
CA LEU A 266 -20.91 0.42 -17.84
C LEU A 266 -21.05 1.88 -17.43
N SER A 267 -21.11 2.12 -16.13
CA SER A 267 -21.18 3.47 -15.59
C SER A 267 -19.96 4.31 -16.00
N ALA A 268 -20.22 5.47 -16.57
CA ALA A 268 -19.22 6.52 -16.85
C ALA A 268 -19.35 7.70 -15.88
N ASP A 269 -20.14 7.57 -14.81
CA ASP A 269 -20.38 8.64 -13.84
C ASP A 269 -19.08 9.04 -13.14
N GLY A 270 -18.78 10.35 -13.17
CA GLY A 270 -17.63 10.94 -12.48
C GLY A 270 -17.96 11.55 -11.12
N ALA A 271 -19.24 11.55 -10.72
CA ALA A 271 -19.67 12.13 -9.45
C ALA A 271 -19.47 11.17 -8.28
N VAL A 272 -19.31 11.73 -7.08
CA VAL A 272 -19.34 10.94 -5.84
C VAL A 272 -20.74 10.36 -5.65
N PRO A 273 -20.88 9.03 -5.41
CA PRO A 273 -22.20 8.43 -5.22
C PRO A 273 -23.00 9.09 -4.10
N PRO A 274 -24.29 9.45 -4.32
CA PRO A 274 -25.12 10.14 -3.32
C PRO A 274 -25.19 9.40 -1.97
N VAL A 275 -25.25 8.07 -1.99
CA VAL A 275 -25.27 7.26 -0.77
C VAL A 275 -24.00 7.43 0.07
N LEU A 276 -22.85 7.58 -0.58
CA LEU A 276 -21.58 7.80 0.11
C LEU A 276 -21.54 9.18 0.77
N THR A 277 -22.00 10.22 0.03
CA THR A 277 -22.11 11.58 0.56
C THR A 277 -23.06 11.62 1.76
N ALA A 278 -24.25 11.05 1.62
CA ALA A 278 -25.25 11.03 2.70
C ALA A 278 -24.73 10.35 3.97
N LEU A 279 -24.09 9.17 3.83
CA LEU A 279 -23.52 8.46 4.98
C LEU A 279 -22.38 9.26 5.64
N ALA A 280 -21.54 9.91 4.85
CA ALA A 280 -20.45 10.72 5.38
C ALA A 280 -20.96 11.94 6.14
N ASP A 281 -21.96 12.63 5.60
CA ASP A 281 -22.60 13.80 6.22
C ASP A 281 -23.32 13.44 7.53
N GLU A 282 -23.91 12.23 7.60
CA GLU A 282 -24.49 11.66 8.83
C GLU A 282 -23.44 11.18 9.85
N GLY A 283 -22.15 11.26 9.55
CA GLY A 283 -21.09 10.73 10.41
C GLY A 283 -20.99 9.20 10.42
N ALA A 284 -21.65 8.51 9.46
CA ALA A 284 -21.56 7.06 9.27
C ALA A 284 -20.29 6.69 8.47
N LEU A 285 -19.14 6.69 9.15
CA LEU A 285 -17.80 6.59 8.56
C LEU A 285 -17.28 5.14 8.48
N GLY A 286 -18.17 4.16 8.38
CA GLY A 286 -17.83 2.74 8.38
C GLY A 286 -17.51 2.23 9.78
N VAL A 287 -16.56 1.29 9.87
CA VAL A 287 -16.15 0.68 11.16
C VAL A 287 -15.63 1.71 12.18
N LYS A 288 -15.13 2.87 11.75
CA LYS A 288 -14.65 3.93 12.65
C LYS A 288 -15.77 4.52 13.52
N SER A 289 -17.00 4.52 13.02
CA SER A 289 -18.19 5.06 13.69
C SER A 289 -19.21 3.98 14.03
N GLY A 290 -18.91 2.71 13.76
CA GLY A 290 -19.82 1.57 13.98
C GLY A 290 -20.98 1.48 12.97
N ARG A 291 -21.00 2.31 11.91
CA ARG A 291 -22.05 2.28 10.87
C ARG A 291 -21.46 2.67 9.51
N GLY A 292 -21.85 1.97 8.43
CA GLY A 292 -21.42 2.23 7.05
C GLY A 292 -22.33 1.59 6.01
N LEU A 293 -21.77 1.29 4.84
CA LEU A 293 -22.50 0.77 3.65
C LEU A 293 -23.26 -0.53 3.88
N LEU A 294 -22.73 -1.44 4.69
CA LEU A 294 -23.35 -2.72 5.01
C LEU A 294 -24.18 -2.70 6.31
N GLY A 295 -24.41 -1.52 6.89
CA GLY A 295 -25.18 -1.36 8.11
C GLY A 295 -24.35 -1.06 9.35
N ARG A 296 -24.70 -1.67 10.48
CA ARG A 296 -23.99 -1.50 11.76
C ARG A 296 -22.89 -2.53 11.92
N TYR A 297 -21.82 -2.11 12.59
CA TYR A 297 -20.68 -2.96 12.93
C TYR A 297 -20.48 -3.00 14.44
N ASP A 298 -20.40 -4.17 15.04
CA ASP A 298 -19.89 -4.34 16.38
C ASP A 298 -18.38 -4.67 16.37
N GLU A 299 -17.73 -4.50 17.51
CA GLU A 299 -16.28 -4.69 17.62
C GLU A 299 -15.85 -6.14 17.34
N GLN A 300 -16.69 -7.13 17.68
CA GLN A 300 -16.37 -8.54 17.46
C GLN A 300 -16.39 -8.86 15.97
N GLN A 301 -17.43 -8.45 15.26
CA GLN A 301 -17.54 -8.60 13.80
C GLN A 301 -16.35 -7.95 13.08
N VAL A 302 -15.96 -6.74 13.51
CA VAL A 302 -14.81 -6.05 12.92
C VAL A 302 -13.52 -6.85 13.15
N ARG A 303 -13.28 -7.36 14.37
CA ARG A 303 -12.12 -8.20 14.67
C ARG A 303 -12.09 -9.45 13.78
N GLU A 304 -13.21 -10.17 13.69
CA GLU A 304 -13.32 -11.39 12.87
C GLU A 304 -13.01 -11.14 11.39
N VAL A 305 -13.55 -10.04 10.82
CA VAL A 305 -13.28 -9.66 9.42
C VAL A 305 -11.82 -9.28 9.20
N VAL A 306 -11.22 -8.52 10.11
CA VAL A 306 -9.81 -8.12 10.02
C VAL A 306 -8.89 -9.34 10.11
N GLU A 307 -9.16 -10.26 11.04
CA GLU A 307 -8.40 -11.51 11.18
C GLU A 307 -8.59 -12.44 9.98
N TRP A 308 -9.81 -12.54 9.45
CA TRP A 308 -10.08 -13.32 8.25
C TRP A 308 -9.31 -12.77 7.05
N ARG A 309 -9.35 -11.44 6.83
CA ARG A 309 -8.59 -10.77 5.77
C ARG A 309 -7.10 -11.09 5.88
N ALA A 310 -6.52 -10.95 7.08
CA ALA A 310 -5.11 -11.24 7.30
C ALA A 310 -4.77 -12.71 6.99
N ARG A 311 -5.60 -13.66 7.43
CA ARG A 311 -5.42 -15.09 7.11
C ARG A 311 -5.44 -15.38 5.63
N VAL A 312 -6.38 -14.77 4.88
CA VAL A 312 -6.47 -14.96 3.43
C VAL A 312 -5.24 -14.39 2.72
N LEU A 313 -4.80 -13.17 3.09
CA LEU A 313 -3.60 -12.55 2.52
C LEU A 313 -2.35 -13.41 2.78
N LEU A 314 -2.20 -13.95 3.99
CA LEU A 314 -1.10 -14.84 4.35
C LEU A 314 -1.14 -16.18 3.59
N MET A 315 -2.33 -16.71 3.30
CA MET A 315 -2.46 -17.90 2.44
C MET A 315 -2.05 -17.61 1.00
N LEU A 316 -2.47 -16.49 0.43
CA LEU A 316 -2.08 -16.08 -0.92
C LEU A 316 -0.57 -15.86 -1.04
N ASP A 317 0.05 -15.26 -0.04
CA ASP A 317 1.50 -15.07 -0.01
C ASP A 317 2.28 -16.41 -0.01
N ARG A 318 1.74 -17.47 0.62
CA ARG A 318 2.33 -18.83 0.57
C ARG A 318 2.40 -19.42 -0.84
N LEU A 319 1.54 -18.99 -1.75
CA LEU A 319 1.54 -19.48 -3.12
C LEU A 319 2.70 -18.92 -3.96
N GLY A 320 3.55 -18.06 -3.38
CA GLY A 320 4.76 -17.53 -4.02
C GLY A 320 4.47 -16.57 -5.18
N ARG A 321 3.36 -15.86 -5.11
CA ARG A 321 2.90 -14.96 -6.16
C ARG A 321 2.90 -13.50 -5.72
#